data_df51b32b3f0fb3dc136dde5ff3e120ef
#
_entry.id   df51b32b3f0fb3dc136dde5ff3e120ef
#
_cell.length_a   1.000
_cell.length_b   1.000
_cell.length_c   1.000
_cell.angle_alpha   90.00
_cell.angle_beta   90.00
_cell.angle_gamma   90.00
#
_symmetry.space_group_name_H-M   'P 1'
#
loop_
_entity.id
_entity.type
_entity.pdbx_description
1 polymer ?
#
loop_
_entity_poly.entity_id
_entity_poly.type
_entity_poly.pdbx_seq_one_letter_code
_entity_poly.pdbx_strand_id
1 'polypeptide(L)'
;MKVPADALLGPETGHGFIQLMKELPQERLNIAVQGVAQMEAALELTVEYCKERKAFGQSILEFQNTQFELAECKTITTIAKAFVYDCAEKHLRGELDTVTASMAKYWVTDK
;
A
#
# COMPACT_ATOMS: atom_id res chain seq x y z
N MET A 1 -29.06 -9.34 21.72
CA MET A 1 -29.65 -9.35 20.36
C MET A 1 -30.01 -10.79 20.03
N LYS A 2 -31.23 -11.07 19.52
CA LYS A 2 -31.60 -12.40 19.01
C LYS A 2 -31.38 -12.39 17.49
N VAL A 3 -30.69 -13.38 16.99
CA VAL A 3 -30.39 -13.56 15.53
C VAL A 3 -30.86 -14.96 15.12
N PRO A 4 -31.21 -15.17 13.83
CA PRO A 4 -31.49 -16.50 13.30
C PRO A 4 -30.31 -17.46 13.49
N ALA A 5 -30.58 -18.78 13.60
CA ALA A 5 -29.52 -19.77 13.80
C ALA A 5 -28.55 -19.90 12.60
N ASP A 6 -29.04 -19.58 11.42
CA ASP A 6 -28.30 -19.55 10.15
C ASP A 6 -27.42 -18.27 9.95
N ALA A 7 -27.51 -17.29 10.88
CA ALA A 7 -26.63 -16.12 10.90
C ALA A 7 -25.23 -16.42 11.45
N LEU A 8 -24.93 -17.68 11.79
CA LEU A 8 -23.59 -18.10 12.20
C LEU A 8 -22.62 -18.07 11.01
N LEU A 9 -21.49 -17.39 11.17
CA LEU A 9 -20.41 -17.41 10.18
C LEU A 9 -19.63 -18.73 10.29
N GLY A 10 -19.78 -19.59 9.28
CA GLY A 10 -19.17 -20.92 9.27
C GLY A 10 -20.02 -22.01 9.93
N PRO A 11 -19.53 -23.27 9.95
CA PRO A 11 -20.34 -24.42 10.37
C PRO A 11 -20.50 -24.55 11.89
N GLU A 12 -19.60 -23.98 12.69
CA GLU A 12 -19.52 -24.20 14.14
C GLU A 12 -19.17 -22.91 14.90
N THR A 13 -19.60 -22.84 16.15
CA THR A 13 -19.21 -21.76 17.06
C THR A 13 -17.76 -21.91 17.55
N GLY A 14 -17.15 -20.81 17.99
CA GLY A 14 -15.80 -20.81 18.58
C GLY A 14 -14.66 -20.63 17.56
N HIS A 15 -14.94 -20.62 16.27
CA HIS A 15 -13.93 -20.52 15.20
C HIS A 15 -13.66 -19.09 14.71
N GLY A 16 -14.32 -18.07 15.24
CA GLY A 16 -14.24 -16.68 14.76
C GLY A 16 -12.83 -16.12 14.74
N PHE A 17 -11.98 -16.42 15.73
CA PHE A 17 -10.60 -15.98 15.75
C PHE A 17 -9.77 -16.60 14.60
N ILE A 18 -9.95 -17.88 14.34
CA ILE A 18 -9.24 -18.59 13.25
C ILE A 18 -9.71 -18.07 11.90
N GLN A 19 -11.01 -17.79 11.75
CA GLN A 19 -11.57 -17.20 10.53
C GLN A 19 -10.95 -15.81 10.27
N LEU A 20 -10.88 -14.96 11.31
CA LEU A 20 -10.23 -13.66 11.22
C LEU A 20 -8.76 -13.78 10.82
N MET A 21 -8.01 -14.70 11.42
CA MET A 21 -6.59 -14.91 11.11
C MET A 21 -6.36 -15.31 9.64
N LYS A 22 -7.26 -16.05 9.04
CA LYS A 22 -7.18 -16.45 7.62
C LYS A 22 -7.33 -15.28 6.66
N GLU A 23 -8.08 -14.25 7.04
CA GLU A 23 -8.31 -13.05 6.20
C GLU A 23 -7.20 -11.99 6.34
N LEU A 24 -6.36 -12.06 7.37
CA LEU A 24 -5.33 -11.06 7.61
C LEU A 24 -4.32 -10.84 6.45
N PRO A 25 -3.91 -11.85 5.68
CA PRO A 25 -3.05 -11.60 4.52
C PRO A 25 -3.70 -10.69 3.48
N GLN A 26 -4.99 -10.87 3.19
CA GLN A 26 -5.76 -10.01 2.30
C GLN A 26 -5.90 -8.59 2.86
N GLU A 27 -6.22 -8.44 4.14
CA GLU A 27 -6.31 -7.15 4.79
C GLU A 27 -4.99 -6.36 4.74
N ARG A 28 -3.86 -7.05 4.95
CA ARG A 28 -2.53 -6.44 4.84
C ARG A 28 -2.21 -6.02 3.41
N LEU A 29 -2.59 -6.84 2.42
CA LEU A 29 -2.42 -6.51 1.01
C LEU A 29 -3.23 -5.25 0.64
N ASN A 30 -4.48 -5.14 1.09
CA ASN A 30 -5.32 -3.97 0.84
C ASN A 30 -4.67 -2.68 1.34
N ILE A 31 -4.07 -2.72 2.55
CA ILE A 31 -3.34 -1.57 3.10
C ILE A 31 -2.10 -1.24 2.26
N ALA A 32 -1.37 -2.25 1.79
CA ALA A 32 -0.20 -2.03 0.94
C ALA A 32 -0.58 -1.42 -0.43
N VAL A 33 -1.67 -1.87 -1.04
CA VAL A 33 -2.22 -1.29 -2.29
C VAL A 33 -2.60 0.17 -2.10
N GLN A 34 -3.28 0.48 -1.00
CA GLN A 34 -3.64 1.87 -0.64
C GLN A 34 -2.38 2.74 -0.45
N GLY A 35 -1.36 2.22 0.22
CA GLY A 35 -0.10 2.93 0.43
C GLY A 35 0.59 3.29 -0.88
N VAL A 36 0.67 2.37 -1.84
CA VAL A 36 1.24 2.65 -3.17
C VAL A 36 0.44 3.73 -3.90
N ALA A 37 -0.90 3.67 -3.87
CA ALA A 37 -1.73 4.68 -4.51
C ALA A 37 -1.53 6.07 -3.88
N GLN A 38 -1.35 6.14 -2.55
CA GLN A 38 -1.04 7.38 -1.85
C GLN A 38 0.35 7.93 -2.21
N MET A 39 1.36 7.06 -2.33
CA MET A 39 2.71 7.46 -2.79
C MET A 39 2.66 8.05 -4.21
N GLU A 40 1.94 7.41 -5.14
CA GLU A 40 1.81 7.90 -6.51
C GLU A 40 1.13 9.27 -6.54
N ALA A 41 0.02 9.43 -5.85
CA ALA A 41 -0.70 10.71 -5.77
C ALA A 41 0.11 11.82 -5.11
N ALA A 42 0.79 11.53 -4.00
CA ALA A 42 1.65 12.50 -3.31
C ALA A 42 2.82 12.95 -4.20
N LEU A 43 3.46 12.04 -4.90
CA LEU A 43 4.56 12.35 -5.82
C LEU A 43 4.08 13.23 -6.97
N GLU A 44 2.95 12.91 -7.59
CA GLU A 44 2.37 13.67 -8.70
C GLU A 44 2.07 15.12 -8.26
N LEU A 45 1.34 15.29 -7.16
CA LEU A 45 1.01 16.59 -6.61
C LEU A 45 2.27 17.40 -6.22
N THR A 46 3.29 16.73 -5.67
CA THR A 46 4.55 17.37 -5.31
C THR A 46 5.31 17.85 -6.54
N VAL A 47 5.37 17.06 -7.60
CA VAL A 47 6.01 17.45 -8.85
C VAL A 47 5.31 18.66 -9.47
N GLU A 48 3.98 18.68 -9.49
CA GLU A 48 3.19 19.82 -9.99
C GLU A 48 3.46 21.08 -9.16
N TYR A 49 3.42 20.97 -7.84
CA TYR A 49 3.76 22.08 -6.95
C TYR A 49 5.19 22.60 -7.21
N CYS A 50 6.16 21.69 -7.37
CA CYS A 50 7.55 22.09 -7.63
C CYS A 50 7.76 22.79 -8.97
N LYS A 51 6.93 22.53 -9.98
CA LYS A 51 6.92 23.23 -11.26
C LYS A 51 6.39 24.67 -11.12
N GLU A 52 5.34 24.86 -10.33
CA GLU A 52 4.66 26.15 -10.19
C GLU A 52 5.37 27.09 -9.20
N ARG A 53 5.84 26.54 -8.09
CA ARG A 53 6.47 27.30 -7.02
C ARG A 53 7.82 27.84 -7.43
N LYS A 54 8.00 29.16 -7.33
CA LYS A 54 9.26 29.84 -7.63
C LYS A 54 9.97 30.33 -6.37
N ALA A 55 11.28 30.23 -6.36
CA ALA A 55 12.17 30.79 -5.37
C ALA A 55 13.49 31.19 -6.05
N PHE A 56 14.08 32.30 -5.63
CA PHE A 56 15.34 32.84 -6.18
C PHE A 56 15.33 32.99 -7.71
N GLY A 57 14.16 33.34 -8.28
CA GLY A 57 14.02 33.64 -9.70
C GLY A 57 13.75 32.43 -10.60
N GLN A 58 13.69 31.21 -10.07
CA GLN A 58 13.45 29.98 -10.84
C GLN A 58 12.42 29.06 -10.16
N SER A 59 11.92 28.05 -10.87
CA SER A 59 11.08 26.99 -10.32
C SER A 59 11.88 26.17 -9.29
N ILE A 60 11.24 25.75 -8.18
CA ILE A 60 11.94 24.90 -7.20
C ILE A 60 12.30 23.53 -7.79
N LEU A 61 11.63 23.09 -8.85
CA LEU A 61 12.00 21.88 -9.58
C LEU A 61 13.38 21.98 -10.24
N GLU A 62 13.87 23.19 -10.55
CA GLU A 62 15.19 23.41 -11.18
C GLU A 62 16.35 23.26 -10.19
N PHE A 63 16.08 23.24 -8.89
CA PHE A 63 17.12 22.99 -7.90
C PHE A 63 17.53 21.52 -7.89
N GLN A 64 18.81 21.26 -7.97
CA GLN A 64 19.38 19.91 -8.04
C GLN A 64 18.94 19.02 -6.86
N ASN A 65 18.93 19.57 -5.65
CA ASN A 65 18.48 18.82 -4.48
C ASN A 65 17.02 18.37 -4.62
N THR A 66 16.12 19.24 -5.10
CA THR A 66 14.71 18.89 -5.34
C THR A 66 14.59 17.76 -6.37
N GLN A 67 15.40 17.80 -7.42
CA GLN A 67 15.41 16.74 -8.45
C GLN A 67 15.88 15.40 -7.88
N PHE A 68 16.89 15.40 -7.02
CA PHE A 68 17.39 14.18 -6.39
C PHE A 68 16.37 13.57 -5.44
N GLU A 69 15.74 14.37 -4.58
CA GLU A 69 14.70 13.91 -3.67
C GLU A 69 13.49 13.33 -4.43
N LEU A 70 13.03 14.01 -5.48
CA LEU A 70 11.94 13.50 -6.31
C LEU A 70 12.32 12.22 -7.06
N ALA A 71 13.56 12.10 -7.52
CA ALA A 71 14.06 10.89 -8.17
C ALA A 71 14.09 9.70 -7.18
N GLU A 72 14.52 9.93 -5.94
CA GLU A 72 14.48 8.93 -4.88
C GLU A 72 13.04 8.50 -4.56
N CYS A 73 12.14 9.46 -4.33
CA CYS A 73 10.72 9.18 -4.11
C CYS A 73 10.09 8.38 -5.25
N LYS A 74 10.41 8.74 -6.51
CA LYS A 74 9.95 8.01 -7.70
C LYS A 74 10.47 6.58 -7.73
N THR A 75 11.73 6.38 -7.38
CA THR A 75 12.36 5.05 -7.33
C THR A 75 11.68 4.17 -6.27
N ILE A 76 11.50 4.70 -5.04
CA ILE A 76 10.84 4.00 -3.94
C ILE A 76 9.41 3.61 -4.33
N THR A 77 8.64 4.54 -4.89
CA THR A 77 7.27 4.30 -5.35
C THR A 77 7.21 3.20 -6.42
N THR A 78 8.18 3.20 -7.36
CA THR A 78 8.25 2.20 -8.43
C THR A 78 8.54 0.81 -7.87
N ILE A 79 9.47 0.70 -6.92
CA ILE A 79 9.80 -0.57 -6.24
C ILE A 79 8.61 -1.06 -5.42
N ALA A 80 7.96 -0.18 -4.65
CA ALA A 80 6.76 -0.49 -3.88
C ALA A 80 5.65 -1.05 -4.76
N LYS A 81 5.39 -0.41 -5.90
CA LYS A 81 4.38 -0.82 -6.87
C LYS A 81 4.67 -2.20 -7.43
N ALA A 82 5.89 -2.49 -7.84
CA ALA A 82 6.30 -3.79 -8.37
C ALA A 82 6.11 -4.91 -7.34
N PHE A 83 6.50 -4.67 -6.08
CA PHE A 83 6.34 -5.63 -4.99
C PHE A 83 4.87 -5.89 -4.66
N VAL A 84 4.04 -4.84 -4.59
CA VAL A 84 2.61 -4.99 -4.30
C VAL A 84 1.87 -5.70 -5.44
N TYR A 85 2.27 -5.49 -6.69
CA TYR A 85 1.71 -6.24 -7.81
C TYR A 85 2.05 -7.73 -7.75
N ASP A 86 3.29 -8.10 -7.41
CA ASP A 86 3.66 -9.50 -7.18
C ASP A 86 2.83 -10.14 -6.05
N CYS A 87 2.62 -9.39 -4.95
CA CYS A 87 1.74 -9.82 -3.85
C CYS A 87 0.29 -10.00 -4.31
N ALA A 88 -0.24 -9.10 -5.14
CA ALA A 88 -1.60 -9.21 -5.67
C ALA A 88 -1.76 -10.42 -6.60
N GLU A 89 -0.79 -10.67 -7.47
CA GLU A 89 -0.79 -11.88 -8.31
C GLU A 89 -0.73 -13.16 -7.48
N LYS A 90 0.11 -13.21 -6.46
CA LYS A 90 0.16 -14.34 -5.51
C LYS A 90 -1.18 -14.52 -4.79
N HIS A 91 -1.82 -13.43 -4.38
CA HIS A 91 -3.14 -13.51 -3.75
C HIS A 91 -4.19 -14.12 -4.69
N LEU A 92 -4.23 -13.68 -5.96
CA LEU A 92 -5.16 -14.21 -6.96
C LEU A 92 -4.94 -15.71 -7.23
N ARG A 93 -3.71 -16.20 -7.10
CA ARG A 93 -3.38 -17.63 -7.21
C ARG A 93 -3.57 -18.42 -5.91
N GLY A 94 -3.92 -17.76 -4.80
CA GLY A 94 -4.03 -18.38 -3.47
C GLY A 94 -2.66 -18.73 -2.84
N GLU A 95 -1.58 -18.10 -3.31
CA GLU A 95 -0.18 -18.35 -2.91
C GLU A 95 0.39 -17.26 -1.97
N LEU A 96 -0.39 -16.22 -1.65
CA LEU A 96 0.08 -15.14 -0.78
C LEU A 96 0.18 -15.62 0.67
N ASP A 97 1.39 -15.78 1.15
CA ASP A 97 1.65 -16.13 2.55
C ASP A 97 1.58 -14.93 3.49
N THR A 98 1.40 -15.21 4.78
CA THR A 98 1.28 -14.20 5.83
C THR A 98 2.53 -13.34 6.00
N VAL A 99 3.72 -13.90 5.76
CA VAL A 99 5.00 -13.18 5.90
C VAL A 99 5.13 -12.17 4.78
N THR A 100 4.93 -12.59 3.53
CA THR A 100 4.98 -11.71 2.36
C THR A 100 3.96 -10.57 2.45
N ALA A 101 2.71 -10.86 2.84
CA ALA A 101 1.69 -9.85 3.08
C ALA A 101 2.07 -8.86 4.19
N SER A 102 2.71 -9.35 5.26
CA SER A 102 3.19 -8.51 6.37
C SER A 102 4.34 -7.61 5.95
N MET A 103 5.28 -8.13 5.14
CA MET A 103 6.38 -7.35 4.57
C MET A 103 5.85 -6.22 3.69
N ALA A 104 4.90 -6.52 2.81
CA ALA A 104 4.30 -5.52 1.93
C ALA A 104 3.62 -4.40 2.73
N LYS A 105 2.75 -4.73 3.69
CA LYS A 105 2.12 -3.75 4.56
C LYS A 105 3.17 -2.92 5.29
N TYR A 106 4.09 -3.57 6.02
CA TYR A 106 5.07 -2.88 6.86
C TYR A 106 5.91 -1.90 6.06
N TRP A 107 6.51 -2.37 4.96
CA TRP A 107 7.46 -1.55 4.21
C TRP A 107 6.78 -0.40 3.47
N VAL A 108 5.63 -0.64 2.82
CA VAL A 108 4.93 0.39 2.05
C VAL A 108 4.35 1.49 2.95
N THR A 109 3.90 1.15 4.16
CA THR A 109 3.34 2.16 5.06
C THR A 109 4.40 2.95 5.86
N ASP A 110 5.65 2.51 5.81
CA ASP A 110 6.79 3.22 6.40
C ASP A 110 7.40 4.26 5.44
N LYS A 111 7.21 4.10 4.15
CA LYS A 111 7.80 4.95 3.09
C LYS A 111 6.86 6.07 2.69
#